data_7a7e293b50341e681b84c2ae75e4bd63
#
_entry.id   7a7e293b50341e681b84c2ae75e4bd63
#
_cell.length_a   1.000
_cell.length_b   1.000
_cell.length_c   1.000
_cell.angle_alpha   90.00
_cell.angle_beta   90.00
_cell.angle_gamma   90.00
#
_symmetry.space_group_name_H-M   'P 1'
#
loop_
_entity.id
_entity.type
_entity.pdbx_description
1 polymer ?
#
loop_
_entity_poly.entity_id
_entity_poly.type
_entity_poly.pdbx_seq_one_letter_code
_entity_poly.pdbx_strand_id
1 'polypeptide(L)'
;MSILWQSSLYAFGFYVALNALILLVLGVLVTRARVVTKTDIGDSGKPEMARPLRAHANNAEWTPMALLLMWTLATPIGTSIWLIHGIGVPLTLGRILHAIGLSSNAGPSALRFAGMVLTWIAYIVGIVGVFWLVFTPQSPAS
;
A
#
# COMPACT_ATOMS: atom_id res chain seq x y z
N MET A 1 13.53 16.65 20.55
CA MET A 1 13.03 15.65 19.58
C MET A 1 13.87 15.77 18.33
N SER A 2 14.55 14.73 17.89
CA SER A 2 15.52 14.82 16.80
C SER A 2 14.84 15.05 15.43
N ILE A 3 15.48 15.82 14.56
CA ILE A 3 15.03 16.10 13.19
C ILE A 3 14.83 14.78 12.40
N LEU A 4 15.65 13.76 12.66
CA LEU A 4 15.59 12.46 12.01
C LEU A 4 14.27 11.70 12.31
N TRP A 5 13.82 11.74 13.57
CA TRP A 5 12.54 11.13 13.96
C TRP A 5 11.37 11.84 13.28
N GLN A 6 11.37 13.17 13.24
CA GLN A 6 10.33 13.93 12.55
C GLN A 6 10.33 13.62 11.05
N SER A 7 11.50 13.47 10.43
CA SER A 7 11.61 13.13 9.01
C SER A 7 10.98 11.77 8.68
N SER A 8 11.23 10.74 9.50
CA SER A 8 10.67 9.40 9.30
C SER A 8 9.14 9.39 9.45
N LEU A 9 8.61 10.09 10.46
CA LEU A 9 7.16 10.19 10.67
C LEU A 9 6.47 11.01 9.56
N TYR A 10 7.09 12.10 9.10
CA TYR A 10 6.54 12.87 7.98
C TYR A 10 6.55 12.07 6.67
N ALA A 11 7.64 11.34 6.40
CA ALA A 11 7.71 10.44 5.24
C ALA A 11 6.62 9.36 5.31
N PHE A 12 6.40 8.75 6.49
CA PHE A 12 5.30 7.83 6.70
C PHE A 12 3.95 8.47 6.40
N GLY A 13 3.66 9.65 6.98
CA GLY A 13 2.41 10.39 6.74
C GLY A 13 2.16 10.69 5.26
N PHE A 14 3.22 11.04 4.51
CA PHE A 14 3.15 11.23 3.07
C PHE A 14 2.69 9.96 2.34
N TYR A 15 3.26 8.79 2.64
CA TYR A 15 2.85 7.53 2.02
C TYR A 15 1.45 7.08 2.45
N VAL A 16 1.04 7.35 3.69
CA VAL A 16 -0.35 7.13 4.12
C VAL A 16 -1.31 7.94 3.27
N ALA A 17 -1.04 9.23 3.07
CA ALA A 17 -1.88 10.11 2.26
C ALA A 17 -1.97 9.65 0.80
N LEU A 18 -0.83 9.26 0.18
CA LEU A 18 -0.83 8.72 -1.18
C LEU A 18 -1.65 7.43 -1.31
N ASN A 19 -1.49 6.49 -0.39
CA ASN A 19 -2.23 5.23 -0.45
C ASN A 19 -3.72 5.41 -0.14
N ALA A 20 -4.07 6.36 0.75
CA ALA A 20 -5.45 6.75 0.99
C ALA A 20 -6.09 7.38 -0.27
N LEU A 21 -5.34 8.21 -1.00
CA LEU A 21 -5.80 8.76 -2.28
C LEU A 21 -6.04 7.67 -3.33
N ILE A 22 -5.14 6.68 -3.43
CA ILE A 22 -5.32 5.53 -4.34
C ILE A 22 -6.61 4.78 -3.96
N LEU A 23 -6.82 4.48 -2.68
CA LEU A 23 -7.99 3.78 -2.21
C LEU A 23 -9.28 4.56 -2.50
N LEU A 24 -9.27 5.88 -2.27
CA LEU A 24 -10.39 6.77 -2.58
C LEU A 24 -10.73 6.75 -4.07
N VAL A 25 -9.74 6.91 -4.95
CA VAL A 25 -9.93 6.85 -6.41
C VAL A 25 -10.55 5.51 -6.82
N LEU A 26 -10.04 4.40 -6.30
CA LEU A 26 -10.58 3.07 -6.59
C LEU A 26 -12.02 2.92 -6.08
N GLY A 27 -12.35 3.47 -4.92
CA GLY A 27 -13.71 3.51 -4.38
C GLY A 27 -14.69 4.30 -5.27
N VAL A 28 -14.25 5.45 -5.78
CA VAL A 28 -15.03 6.25 -6.74
C VAL A 28 -15.26 5.47 -8.04
N LEU A 29 -14.25 4.75 -8.55
CA LEU A 29 -14.39 3.91 -9.74
C LEU A 29 -15.40 2.77 -9.53
N VAL A 30 -15.41 2.14 -8.34
CA VAL A 30 -16.43 1.13 -7.98
C VAL A 30 -17.82 1.74 -7.96
N THR A 31 -18.01 2.89 -7.32
CA THR A 31 -19.30 3.59 -7.26
C THR A 31 -19.80 3.94 -8.67
N ARG A 32 -18.92 4.49 -9.51
CA ARG A 32 -19.25 4.77 -10.91
C ARG A 32 -19.67 3.51 -11.68
N ALA A 33 -18.93 2.42 -11.51
CA ALA A 33 -19.25 1.16 -12.17
C ALA A 33 -20.62 0.62 -11.74
N ARG A 34 -20.99 0.72 -10.44
CA ARG A 34 -22.32 0.35 -9.94
C ARG A 34 -23.44 1.11 -10.63
N VAL A 35 -23.31 2.43 -10.74
CA VAL A 35 -24.31 3.27 -11.41
C VAL A 35 -24.45 2.87 -12.90
N VAL A 36 -23.34 2.72 -13.61
CA VAL A 36 -23.34 2.40 -15.04
C VAL A 36 -23.90 1.00 -15.31
N THR A 37 -23.53 0.02 -14.50
CA THR A 37 -23.94 -1.38 -14.69
C THR A 37 -25.29 -1.71 -14.02
N LYS A 38 -25.87 -0.76 -13.26
CA LYS A 38 -27.08 -0.96 -12.44
C LYS A 38 -26.96 -2.20 -11.55
N THR A 39 -25.82 -2.28 -10.81
CA THR A 39 -25.50 -3.43 -9.94
C THR A 39 -25.31 -2.93 -8.51
N ASP A 40 -26.23 -3.23 -7.61
CA ASP A 40 -26.19 -2.76 -6.23
C ASP A 40 -25.23 -3.56 -5.35
N ILE A 41 -25.20 -4.89 -5.48
CA ILE A 41 -24.38 -5.80 -4.67
C ILE A 41 -23.65 -6.78 -5.59
N GLY A 42 -22.42 -7.13 -5.22
CA GLY A 42 -21.59 -8.05 -5.99
C GLY A 42 -21.18 -7.47 -7.35
N ASP A 43 -20.93 -8.33 -8.31
CA ASP A 43 -20.56 -7.96 -9.68
C ASP A 43 -21.62 -8.38 -10.74
N SER A 44 -22.62 -9.15 -10.33
CA SER A 44 -23.68 -9.69 -11.20
C SER A 44 -23.14 -10.41 -12.44
N GLY A 45 -21.94 -10.99 -12.37
CA GLY A 45 -21.26 -11.64 -13.50
C GLY A 45 -20.80 -10.67 -14.60
N LYS A 46 -20.81 -9.36 -14.36
CA LYS A 46 -20.43 -8.34 -15.34
C LYS A 46 -18.95 -7.97 -15.19
N PRO A 47 -18.10 -8.19 -16.20
CA PRO A 47 -16.67 -7.85 -16.13
C PRO A 47 -16.42 -6.37 -15.86
N GLU A 48 -17.27 -5.47 -16.33
CA GLU A 48 -17.20 -4.02 -16.12
C GLU A 48 -17.37 -3.64 -14.64
N MET A 49 -18.09 -4.47 -13.88
CA MET A 49 -18.24 -4.30 -12.42
C MET A 49 -17.16 -5.08 -11.65
N ALA A 50 -16.86 -6.29 -12.09
CA ALA A 50 -15.89 -7.16 -11.41
C ALA A 50 -14.47 -6.54 -11.33
N ARG A 51 -14.00 -5.91 -12.41
CA ARG A 51 -12.65 -5.33 -12.48
C ARG A 51 -12.41 -4.23 -11.44
N PRO A 52 -13.18 -3.11 -11.41
CA PRO A 52 -12.97 -2.07 -10.41
C PRO A 52 -13.21 -2.58 -8.99
N LEU A 53 -14.18 -3.48 -8.78
CA LEU A 53 -14.42 -4.10 -7.49
C LEU A 53 -13.20 -4.88 -7.00
N ARG A 54 -12.60 -5.71 -7.85
CA ARG A 54 -11.39 -6.47 -7.51
C ARG A 54 -10.15 -5.58 -7.33
N ALA A 55 -10.02 -4.50 -8.11
CA ALA A 55 -8.93 -3.54 -7.95
C ALA A 55 -9.00 -2.86 -6.57
N HIS A 56 -10.18 -2.39 -6.18
CA HIS A 56 -10.41 -1.78 -4.87
C HIS A 56 -10.19 -2.78 -3.73
N ALA A 57 -10.80 -3.97 -3.80
CA ALA A 57 -10.67 -5.00 -2.79
C ALA A 57 -9.20 -5.41 -2.58
N ASN A 58 -8.47 -5.70 -3.66
CA ASN A 58 -7.05 -6.07 -3.56
C ASN A 58 -6.19 -4.95 -2.96
N ASN A 59 -6.48 -3.68 -3.27
CA ASN A 59 -5.78 -2.58 -2.63
C ASN A 59 -6.07 -2.52 -1.12
N ALA A 60 -7.32 -2.68 -0.71
CA ALA A 60 -7.74 -2.69 0.68
C ALA A 60 -7.19 -3.90 1.46
N GLU A 61 -6.98 -5.04 0.82
CA GLU A 61 -6.41 -6.24 1.43
C GLU A 61 -4.90 -6.09 1.74
N TRP A 62 -4.13 -5.48 0.84
CA TRP A 62 -2.66 -5.46 0.93
C TRP A 62 -2.09 -4.20 1.58
N THR A 63 -2.74 -3.06 1.45
CA THR A 63 -2.18 -1.77 1.88
C THR A 63 -2.11 -1.61 3.41
N PRO A 64 -3.14 -1.96 4.22
CA PRO A 64 -3.16 -1.63 5.63
C PRO A 64 -2.02 -2.27 6.42
N MET A 65 -1.72 -3.55 6.20
CA MET A 65 -0.66 -4.24 6.93
C MET A 65 0.73 -3.70 6.56
N ALA A 66 0.96 -3.34 5.29
CA ALA A 66 2.21 -2.71 4.88
C ALA A 66 2.40 -1.34 5.55
N LEU A 67 1.33 -0.56 5.67
CA LEU A 67 1.36 0.72 6.39
C LEU A 67 1.58 0.53 7.89
N LEU A 68 1.03 -0.52 8.51
CA LEU A 68 1.29 -0.86 9.92
C LEU A 68 2.75 -1.23 10.16
N LEU A 69 3.35 -2.05 9.30
CA LEU A 69 4.79 -2.34 9.36
C LEU A 69 5.63 -1.07 9.25
N MET A 70 5.28 -0.20 8.30
CA MET A 70 5.98 1.07 8.12
C MET A 70 5.79 2.02 9.31
N TRP A 71 4.60 2.07 9.91
CA TRP A 71 4.35 2.86 11.11
C TRP A 71 5.18 2.39 12.31
N THR A 72 5.24 1.09 12.53
CA THR A 72 6.07 0.49 13.59
C THR A 72 7.54 0.90 13.47
N LEU A 73 8.03 1.07 12.23
CA LEU A 73 9.40 1.52 11.96
C LEU A 73 9.56 3.05 11.99
N ALA A 74 8.50 3.81 11.74
CA ALA A 74 8.56 5.27 11.72
C ALA A 74 8.50 5.91 13.12
N THR A 75 8.00 5.19 14.13
CA THR A 75 7.79 5.71 15.49
C THR A 75 9.03 5.69 16.38
N PRO A 76 9.97 4.72 16.32
CA PRO A 76 11.17 4.74 17.15
C PRO A 76 12.14 5.88 16.77
N ILE A 77 12.76 6.48 17.79
CA ILE A 77 13.79 7.49 17.58
C ILE A 77 15.02 6.86 16.91
N GLY A 78 15.52 7.48 15.85
CA GLY A 78 16.72 7.05 15.16
C GLY A 78 16.47 6.08 13.98
N THR A 79 15.24 5.70 13.70
CA THR A 79 14.95 4.92 12.48
C THR A 79 15.32 5.73 11.23
N SER A 80 16.05 5.09 10.32
CA SER A 80 16.49 5.70 9.07
C SER A 80 15.28 6.02 8.17
N ILE A 81 15.20 7.26 7.69
CA ILE A 81 14.18 7.67 6.71
C ILE A 81 14.23 6.83 5.43
N TRP A 82 15.41 6.33 5.06
CA TRP A 82 15.57 5.48 3.89
C TRP A 82 14.85 4.14 4.00
N LEU A 83 14.69 3.62 5.23
CA LEU A 83 13.89 2.43 5.47
C LEU A 83 12.41 2.71 5.18
N ILE A 84 11.91 3.87 5.57
CA ILE A 84 10.53 4.29 5.29
C ILE A 84 10.31 4.46 3.79
N HIS A 85 11.26 5.06 3.07
CA HIS A 85 11.20 5.14 1.61
C HIS A 85 11.34 3.76 0.93
N GLY A 86 12.16 2.87 1.48
CA GLY A 86 12.32 1.49 1.00
C GLY A 86 11.04 0.64 1.08
N ILE A 87 10.09 1.01 1.94
CA ILE A 87 8.76 0.41 2.02
C ILE A 87 7.75 1.23 1.20
N GLY A 88 7.72 2.55 1.41
CA GLY A 88 6.69 3.43 0.89
C GLY A 88 6.69 3.56 -0.63
N VAL A 89 7.88 3.67 -1.25
CA VAL A 89 8.01 3.76 -2.72
C VAL A 89 7.50 2.49 -3.40
N PRO A 90 8.04 1.29 -3.10
CA PRO A 90 7.58 0.07 -3.77
C PRO A 90 6.12 -0.25 -3.43
N LEU A 91 5.64 0.02 -2.22
CA LEU A 91 4.22 -0.15 -1.89
C LEU A 91 3.35 0.71 -2.81
N THR A 92 3.60 2.02 -2.83
CA THR A 92 2.74 2.97 -3.56
C THR A 92 2.76 2.69 -5.06
N LEU A 93 3.95 2.53 -5.66
CA LEU A 93 4.08 2.16 -7.07
C LEU A 93 3.44 0.80 -7.36
N GLY A 94 3.65 -0.17 -6.48
CA GLY A 94 3.05 -1.49 -6.59
C GLY A 94 1.52 -1.44 -6.62
N ARG A 95 0.90 -0.64 -5.76
CA ARG A 95 -0.57 -0.48 -5.73
C ARG A 95 -1.10 0.21 -6.96
N ILE A 96 -0.42 1.23 -7.48
CA ILE A 96 -0.80 1.92 -8.71
C ILE A 96 -0.74 0.96 -9.91
N LEU A 97 0.40 0.29 -10.11
CA LEU A 97 0.60 -0.62 -11.25
C LEU A 97 -0.39 -1.79 -11.21
N HIS A 98 -0.60 -2.38 -10.02
CA HIS A 98 -1.54 -3.48 -9.85
C HIS A 98 -2.98 -3.06 -10.15
N ALA A 99 -3.41 -1.89 -9.65
CA ALA A 99 -4.74 -1.37 -9.89
C ALA A 99 -4.99 -1.07 -11.37
N ILE A 100 -4.03 -0.44 -12.05
CA ILE A 100 -4.10 -0.19 -13.51
C ILE A 100 -4.21 -1.52 -14.26
N GLY A 101 -3.32 -2.47 -13.96
CA GLY A 101 -3.31 -3.77 -14.63
C GLY A 101 -4.59 -4.57 -14.43
N LEU A 102 -5.20 -4.49 -13.24
CA LEU A 102 -6.44 -5.20 -12.93
C LEU A 102 -7.67 -4.52 -13.54
N SER A 103 -7.67 -3.19 -13.61
CA SER A 103 -8.75 -2.42 -14.22
C SER A 103 -8.75 -2.53 -15.76
N SER A 104 -7.58 -2.68 -16.37
CA SER A 104 -7.42 -2.69 -17.84
C SER A 104 -7.70 -4.06 -18.44
N ASN A 105 -7.34 -5.15 -17.77
CA ASN A 105 -7.42 -6.51 -18.30
C ASN A 105 -7.87 -7.52 -17.24
N ALA A 106 -8.84 -8.37 -17.58
CA ALA A 106 -9.30 -9.45 -16.70
C ALA A 106 -8.27 -10.59 -16.55
N GLY A 107 -7.43 -10.78 -17.58
CA GLY A 107 -6.38 -11.81 -17.61
C GLY A 107 -5.09 -11.41 -16.92
N PRO A 108 -4.06 -12.27 -16.95
CA PRO A 108 -2.71 -11.94 -16.50
C PRO A 108 -2.15 -10.73 -17.25
N SER A 109 -1.47 -9.81 -16.55
CA SER A 109 -0.80 -8.67 -17.18
C SER A 109 0.52 -8.38 -16.49
N ALA A 110 1.49 -7.86 -17.26
CA ALA A 110 2.80 -7.48 -16.73
C ALA A 110 2.70 -6.43 -15.61
N LEU A 111 1.75 -5.49 -15.72
CA LEU A 111 1.51 -4.47 -14.70
C LEU A 111 1.01 -5.08 -13.38
N ARG A 112 0.11 -6.08 -13.43
CA ARG A 112 -0.34 -6.79 -12.23
C ARG A 112 0.82 -7.53 -11.57
N PHE A 113 1.61 -8.25 -12.37
CA PHE A 113 2.76 -8.99 -11.86
C PHE A 113 3.79 -8.04 -11.22
N ALA A 114 4.22 -6.99 -11.93
CA ALA A 114 5.16 -5.99 -11.41
C ALA A 114 4.62 -5.32 -10.14
N GLY A 115 3.33 -4.99 -10.12
CA GLY A 115 2.67 -4.39 -8.96
C GLY A 115 2.68 -5.31 -7.73
N MET A 116 2.47 -6.62 -7.92
CA MET A 116 2.56 -7.60 -6.83
C MET A 116 4.00 -7.76 -6.34
N VAL A 117 4.97 -7.88 -7.23
CA VAL A 117 6.39 -8.00 -6.86
C VAL A 117 6.83 -6.79 -6.02
N LEU A 118 6.51 -5.57 -6.45
CA LEU A 118 6.82 -4.37 -5.67
C LEU A 118 6.14 -4.37 -4.29
N THR A 119 4.90 -4.84 -4.21
CA THR A 119 4.20 -4.97 -2.93
C THR A 119 4.90 -5.98 -2.03
N TRP A 120 5.34 -7.13 -2.55
CA TRP A 120 6.09 -8.11 -1.77
C TRP A 120 7.44 -7.58 -1.30
N ILE A 121 8.15 -6.79 -2.12
CA ILE A 121 9.38 -6.11 -1.70
C ILE A 121 9.10 -5.20 -0.50
N ALA A 122 8.03 -4.38 -0.55
CA ALA A 122 7.65 -3.53 0.57
C ALA A 122 7.38 -4.34 1.85
N TYR A 123 6.68 -5.47 1.74
CA TYR A 123 6.42 -6.37 2.88
C TYR A 123 7.70 -6.99 3.43
N ILE A 124 8.57 -7.51 2.56
CA ILE A 124 9.84 -8.14 2.99
C ILE A 124 10.70 -7.12 3.73
N VAL A 125 10.87 -5.91 3.18
CA VAL A 125 11.64 -4.83 3.83
C VAL A 125 11.00 -4.47 5.18
N GLY A 126 9.67 -4.34 5.23
CA GLY A 126 8.95 -4.02 6.47
C GLY A 126 9.09 -5.12 7.53
N ILE A 127 8.87 -6.37 7.16
CA ILE A 127 8.98 -7.53 8.07
C ILE A 127 10.41 -7.66 8.62
N VAL A 128 11.41 -7.62 7.75
CA VAL A 128 12.83 -7.70 8.16
C VAL A 128 13.18 -6.52 9.06
N GLY A 129 12.74 -5.31 8.71
CA GLY A 129 12.99 -4.12 9.52
C GLY A 129 12.35 -4.20 10.91
N VAL A 130 11.12 -4.69 11.02
CA VAL A 130 10.44 -4.86 12.32
C VAL A 130 11.13 -5.95 13.16
N PHE A 131 11.49 -7.09 12.56
CA PHE A 131 12.26 -8.11 13.28
C PHE A 131 13.62 -7.58 13.74
N TRP A 132 14.32 -6.85 12.89
CA TRP A 132 15.56 -6.19 13.28
C TRP A 132 15.34 -5.27 14.49
N LEU A 133 14.32 -4.42 14.46
CA LEU A 133 13.99 -3.51 15.57
C LEU A 133 13.71 -4.26 16.87
N VAL A 134 12.95 -5.37 16.81
CA VAL A 134 12.54 -6.15 17.99
C VAL A 134 13.69 -6.94 18.60
N PHE A 135 14.57 -7.51 17.77
CA PHE A 135 15.64 -8.37 18.25
C PHE A 135 16.99 -7.66 18.47
N THR A 136 17.10 -6.38 18.07
CA THR A 136 18.30 -5.59 18.35
C THR A 136 18.11 -4.82 19.66
N PRO A 137 19.01 -4.98 20.66
CA PRO A 137 18.94 -4.22 21.90
C PRO A 137 18.97 -2.71 21.61
N GLN A 138 17.95 -2.00 22.02
CA GLN A 138 17.94 -0.54 21.94
C GLN A 138 18.84 -0.01 23.05
N SER A 139 19.89 0.74 22.70
CA SER A 139 20.67 1.45 23.71
C SER A 139 19.73 2.39 24.49
N PRO A 140 19.77 2.39 25.84
CA PRO A 140 19.00 3.34 26.61
C PRO A 140 19.33 4.75 26.13
N ALA A 141 18.29 5.54 25.88
CA ALA A 141 18.46 6.96 25.52
C ALA A 141 19.17 7.65 26.68
N SER A 142 20.43 8.05 26.47
CA SER A 142 21.22 8.86 27.39
C SER A 142 20.67 10.28 27.45
#